data_694f249e702d70781f3260be699a691d
#
_entry.id   694f249e702d70781f3260be699a691d
#
_cell.length_a   1.000
_cell.length_b   1.000
_cell.length_c   1.000
_cell.angle_alpha   90.00
_cell.angle_beta   90.00
_cell.angle_gamma   90.00
#
_symmetry.space_group_name_H-M   'P 1'
#
loop_
_entity.id
_entity.type
_entity.pdbx_description
1 polymer ?
#
loop_
_entity_poly.entity_id
_entity_poly.type
_entity_poly.pdbx_seq_one_letter_code
_entity_poly.pdbx_strand_id
1 'polypeptide(L)'
;MDKQKVRPLDEERESRSLFSNAVVILHLIFGTLPILLVVWAVDKLMNGTLSPIIVWGIGGIMILFALLRGVFYGTSIWRAHRSAYNALTRLRLRIISHLQRLPLGFFQERKVGDLVNIINHDVEQIEIYLAHGLPEILSATLFPALLWIIIMVLDWRLGLSLISLLPVAFLLQMAVKTLWGKSFQHFMESTQKMSEDLLEYVATISVIKAFSNEENRTERVLGGMRDYIHWVKRSMFSVTVPMTLITMFLEGGIVVMTLVGLWLMTSGELTVARFILALILGGLFSSSFAKLATFQHFRIVYGQSLAKVQSITEVQTKETADKKTDTTQTDVCFEHVTFSYPNKEDNALKDVCLQFPKGSHTAIVGESGSGKTTLASLMMGFWQPQTGTIRLGGENITELSERNITDYFSMVQQEVFLFNTTIRDNIRIGRPTATQKEVETAAQRARIHDFIMGLPNGYDTLAGEAGVKFSGGEKQRISIARMLLKDSPIVILDEATAALDGENEKLIQEALDELQHNKTVITIAHRLNTIQDMERIVVMDKGQVVSKGTHQELMKDCSLYRNMTETQEQVSKWQLKEEEE
;
A
#
# COMPACT_ATOMS: atom_id res chain seq x y z
N MET A 1 8.36 -24.80 -12.00
CA MET A 1 7.30 -25.00 -11.00
C MET A 1 6.49 -23.72 -10.91
N ASP A 2 5.20 -23.85 -10.82
CA ASP A 2 4.20 -22.89 -11.26
C ASP A 2 4.33 -21.49 -10.65
N LYS A 3 4.52 -20.52 -11.53
CA LYS A 3 4.24 -19.11 -11.25
C LYS A 3 2.74 -19.00 -10.96
N GLN A 4 2.32 -19.11 -9.71
CA GLN A 4 1.01 -18.61 -9.28
C GLN A 4 1.03 -17.08 -9.45
N LYS A 5 0.92 -16.64 -10.70
CA LYS A 5 0.47 -15.27 -10.99
C LYS A 5 -0.82 -15.11 -10.22
N VAL A 6 -0.79 -14.24 -9.24
CA VAL A 6 -2.00 -13.74 -8.57
C VAL A 6 -2.92 -13.26 -9.69
N ARG A 7 -3.88 -14.10 -10.08
CA ARG A 7 -4.90 -13.70 -11.04
C ARG A 7 -6.01 -13.05 -10.23
N PRO A 8 -6.13 -11.70 -10.28
CA PRO A 8 -7.28 -11.00 -9.70
C PRO A 8 -8.62 -11.54 -10.22
N LEU A 9 -8.56 -12.18 -11.41
CA LEU A 9 -9.65 -12.85 -12.11
C LEU A 9 -10.32 -14.00 -11.31
N ASP A 10 -9.66 -14.63 -10.35
CA ASP A 10 -10.28 -15.72 -9.58
C ASP A 10 -11.29 -15.19 -8.56
N GLU A 11 -11.04 -14.01 -7.99
CA GLU A 11 -11.97 -13.35 -7.06
C GLU A 11 -13.16 -12.74 -7.82
N GLU A 12 -12.93 -12.18 -9.00
CA GLU A 12 -13.97 -11.72 -9.92
C GLU A 12 -14.81 -12.90 -10.43
N ARG A 13 -14.21 -14.07 -10.62
CA ARG A 13 -14.87 -15.28 -11.10
C ARG A 13 -15.78 -15.93 -10.04
N GLU A 14 -15.41 -15.89 -8.77
CA GLU A 14 -16.29 -16.32 -7.67
C GLU A 14 -17.49 -15.38 -7.49
N SER A 15 -17.34 -14.08 -7.69
CA SER A 15 -18.45 -13.13 -7.64
C SER A 15 -19.40 -13.27 -8.83
N ARG A 16 -18.94 -13.79 -9.96
CA ARG A 16 -19.71 -14.10 -11.17
C ARG A 16 -20.30 -15.50 -11.20
N SER A 17 -20.72 -16.06 -10.08
CA SER A 17 -21.37 -17.37 -10.11
C SER A 17 -22.60 -17.34 -11.01
N LEU A 18 -22.83 -18.42 -11.78
CA LEU A 18 -24.01 -18.56 -12.66
C LEU A 18 -25.32 -18.26 -11.93
N PHE A 19 -25.39 -18.62 -10.66
CA PHE A 19 -26.54 -18.36 -9.83
C PHE A 19 -26.72 -16.86 -9.49
N SER A 20 -25.62 -16.12 -9.27
CA SER A 20 -25.70 -14.66 -9.04
C SER A 20 -26.24 -13.94 -10.27
N ASN A 21 -25.77 -14.33 -11.48
CA ASN A 21 -26.27 -13.77 -12.72
C ASN A 21 -27.74 -14.12 -12.96
N ALA A 22 -28.18 -15.34 -12.63
CA ALA A 22 -29.58 -15.73 -12.74
C ALA A 22 -30.50 -14.89 -11.85
N VAL A 23 -30.09 -14.56 -10.62
CA VAL A 23 -30.85 -13.71 -9.70
C VAL A 23 -31.00 -12.29 -10.26
N VAL A 24 -29.93 -11.71 -10.85
CA VAL A 24 -30.01 -10.42 -11.53
C VAL A 24 -30.96 -10.45 -12.72
N ILE A 25 -30.89 -11.50 -13.55
CA ILE A 25 -31.79 -11.66 -14.72
C ILE A 25 -33.24 -11.76 -14.26
N LEU A 26 -33.55 -12.55 -13.22
CA LEU A 26 -34.90 -12.68 -12.66
C LEU A 26 -35.43 -11.34 -12.14
N HIS A 27 -34.59 -10.58 -11.42
CA HIS A 27 -34.94 -9.23 -10.99
C HIS A 27 -35.34 -8.32 -12.16
N LEU A 28 -34.57 -8.37 -13.27
CA LEU A 28 -34.85 -7.57 -14.48
C LEU A 28 -36.14 -8.03 -15.16
N ILE A 29 -36.37 -9.33 -15.29
CA ILE A 29 -37.59 -9.91 -15.86
C ILE A 29 -38.81 -9.47 -15.06
N PHE A 30 -38.82 -9.65 -13.73
CA PHE A 30 -39.93 -9.22 -12.88
C PHE A 30 -40.10 -7.70 -12.84
N GLY A 31 -39.09 -6.92 -13.22
CA GLY A 31 -39.16 -5.47 -13.40
C GLY A 31 -39.87 -5.04 -14.70
N THR A 32 -39.79 -5.88 -15.76
CA THR A 32 -40.41 -5.58 -17.08
C THR A 32 -41.81 -6.11 -17.25
N LEU A 33 -42.14 -7.26 -16.62
CA LEU A 33 -43.45 -7.89 -16.73
C LEU A 33 -44.65 -6.99 -16.36
N PRO A 34 -44.61 -6.14 -15.33
CA PRO A 34 -45.67 -5.20 -15.02
C PRO A 34 -45.97 -4.23 -16.18
N ILE A 35 -44.93 -3.78 -16.90
CA ILE A 35 -45.09 -2.85 -18.04
C ILE A 35 -45.83 -3.52 -19.18
N LEU A 36 -45.49 -4.77 -19.47
CA LEU A 36 -46.16 -5.56 -20.50
C LEU A 36 -47.64 -5.82 -20.13
N LEU A 37 -47.94 -6.07 -18.85
CA LEU A 37 -49.32 -6.23 -18.36
C LEU A 37 -50.12 -4.96 -18.49
N VAL A 38 -49.54 -3.78 -18.16
CA VAL A 38 -50.23 -2.48 -18.33
C VAL A 38 -50.60 -2.26 -19.78
N VAL A 39 -49.69 -2.49 -20.72
CA VAL A 39 -49.95 -2.29 -22.14
C VAL A 39 -50.99 -3.27 -22.66
N TRP A 40 -50.94 -4.53 -22.24
CA TRP A 40 -51.99 -5.50 -22.55
C TRP A 40 -53.37 -5.05 -22.00
N ALA A 41 -53.41 -4.48 -20.79
CA ALA A 41 -54.62 -3.92 -20.21
C ALA A 41 -55.17 -2.73 -21.02
N VAL A 42 -54.27 -1.81 -21.48
CA VAL A 42 -54.62 -0.70 -22.34
C VAL A 42 -55.18 -1.18 -23.69
N ASP A 43 -54.57 -2.17 -24.31
CA ASP A 43 -55.06 -2.79 -25.54
C ASP A 43 -56.48 -3.38 -25.36
N LYS A 44 -56.73 -4.11 -24.27
CA LYS A 44 -58.04 -4.65 -23.91
C LYS A 44 -59.07 -3.55 -23.64
N LEU A 45 -58.66 -2.42 -23.02
CA LEU A 45 -59.53 -1.28 -22.77
C LEU A 45 -59.96 -0.62 -24.09
N MET A 46 -59.00 -0.42 -25.01
CA MET A 46 -59.28 0.19 -26.33
C MET A 46 -60.21 -0.68 -27.19
N ASN A 47 -60.12 -2.00 -27.03
CA ASN A 47 -60.99 -2.94 -27.73
C ASN A 47 -62.32 -3.20 -26.99
N GLY A 48 -62.59 -2.46 -25.89
CA GLY A 48 -63.83 -2.60 -25.12
C GLY A 48 -64.04 -3.95 -24.41
N THR A 49 -62.99 -4.73 -24.24
CA THR A 49 -63.02 -6.09 -23.67
C THR A 49 -62.51 -6.16 -22.24
N LEU A 50 -62.18 -5.02 -21.60
CA LEU A 50 -61.69 -4.95 -20.24
C LEU A 50 -62.83 -5.00 -19.22
N SER A 51 -62.86 -6.05 -18.36
CA SER A 51 -63.83 -6.16 -17.24
C SER A 51 -63.19 -5.76 -15.90
N PRO A 52 -63.98 -5.31 -14.89
CA PRO A 52 -63.46 -4.96 -13.58
C PRO A 52 -62.70 -6.13 -12.88
N ILE A 53 -63.15 -7.37 -13.10
CA ILE A 53 -62.47 -8.57 -12.56
C ILE A 53 -61.07 -8.71 -13.13
N ILE A 54 -60.87 -8.45 -14.43
CA ILE A 54 -59.59 -8.49 -15.09
C ILE A 54 -58.66 -7.39 -14.52
N VAL A 55 -59.15 -6.19 -14.25
CA VAL A 55 -58.39 -5.08 -13.65
C VAL A 55 -57.84 -5.44 -12.30
N TRP A 56 -58.69 -5.99 -11.40
CA TRP A 56 -58.25 -6.45 -10.09
C TRP A 56 -57.27 -7.61 -10.18
N GLY A 57 -57.47 -8.54 -11.09
CA GLY A 57 -56.52 -9.63 -11.35
C GLY A 57 -55.16 -9.15 -11.80
N ILE A 58 -55.10 -8.19 -12.73
CA ILE A 58 -53.87 -7.55 -13.19
C ILE A 58 -53.17 -6.85 -12.00
N GLY A 59 -53.91 -6.09 -11.18
CA GLY A 59 -53.39 -5.43 -10.00
C GLY A 59 -52.70 -6.41 -9.03
N GLY A 60 -53.37 -7.54 -8.74
CA GLY A 60 -52.81 -8.59 -7.91
C GLY A 60 -51.52 -9.22 -8.47
N ILE A 61 -51.47 -9.50 -9.79
CA ILE A 61 -50.27 -10.02 -10.46
C ILE A 61 -49.12 -8.99 -10.44
N MET A 62 -49.42 -7.70 -10.66
CA MET A 62 -48.42 -6.64 -10.60
C MET A 62 -47.81 -6.52 -9.19
N ILE A 63 -48.62 -6.59 -8.13
CA ILE A 63 -48.13 -6.60 -6.77
C ILE A 63 -47.24 -7.82 -6.52
N LEU A 64 -47.63 -9.01 -7.00
CA LEU A 64 -46.78 -10.21 -6.89
C LEU A 64 -45.44 -10.02 -7.60
N PHE A 65 -45.45 -9.48 -8.81
CA PHE A 65 -44.20 -9.21 -9.54
C PHE A 65 -43.32 -8.16 -8.85
N ALA A 66 -43.93 -7.13 -8.25
CA ALA A 66 -43.19 -6.14 -7.47
C ALA A 66 -42.53 -6.76 -6.23
N LEU A 67 -43.22 -7.64 -5.52
CA LEU A 67 -42.67 -8.38 -4.38
C LEU A 67 -41.53 -9.32 -4.80
N LEU A 68 -41.74 -10.11 -5.85
CA LEU A 68 -40.69 -11.00 -6.40
C LEU A 68 -39.47 -10.19 -6.84
N ARG A 69 -39.69 -9.07 -7.54
CA ARG A 69 -38.60 -8.15 -7.91
C ARG A 69 -37.82 -7.69 -6.69
N GLY A 70 -38.50 -7.27 -5.62
CA GLY A 70 -37.88 -6.86 -4.36
C GLY A 70 -37.02 -7.95 -3.73
N VAL A 71 -37.54 -9.18 -3.66
CA VAL A 71 -36.81 -10.33 -3.12
C VAL A 71 -35.56 -10.64 -3.96
N PHE A 72 -35.69 -10.72 -5.28
CA PHE A 72 -34.54 -10.99 -6.17
C PHE A 72 -33.51 -9.86 -6.16
N TYR A 73 -33.96 -8.60 -6.11
CA TYR A 73 -33.07 -7.45 -5.97
C TYR A 73 -32.29 -7.48 -4.67
N GLY A 74 -33.00 -7.66 -3.53
CA GLY A 74 -32.36 -7.73 -2.21
C GLY A 74 -31.37 -8.90 -2.10
N THR A 75 -31.73 -10.08 -2.62
CA THR A 75 -30.82 -11.24 -2.64
C THR A 75 -29.61 -11.02 -3.54
N SER A 76 -29.77 -10.32 -4.67
CA SER A 76 -28.67 -9.95 -5.56
C SER A 76 -27.66 -9.04 -4.87
N ILE A 77 -28.14 -7.95 -4.27
CA ILE A 77 -27.31 -7.00 -3.52
C ILE A 77 -26.60 -7.69 -2.36
N TRP A 78 -27.35 -8.42 -1.52
CA TRP A 78 -26.77 -9.12 -0.37
C TRP A 78 -25.63 -10.06 -0.76
N ARG A 79 -25.81 -10.82 -1.86
CA ARG A 79 -24.78 -11.72 -2.39
C ARG A 79 -23.58 -10.99 -2.95
N ALA A 80 -23.80 -9.91 -3.71
CA ALA A 80 -22.73 -9.09 -4.26
C ALA A 80 -21.84 -8.54 -3.12
N HIS A 81 -22.44 -7.95 -2.09
CA HIS A 81 -21.71 -7.45 -0.93
C HIS A 81 -20.98 -8.56 -0.17
N ARG A 82 -21.67 -9.67 0.12
CA ARG A 82 -21.03 -10.80 0.82
C ARG A 82 -19.82 -11.35 0.06
N SER A 83 -19.93 -11.48 -1.26
CA SER A 83 -18.82 -11.91 -2.10
C SER A 83 -17.68 -10.91 -2.10
N ALA A 84 -17.99 -9.60 -2.24
CA ALA A 84 -17.02 -8.52 -2.23
C ALA A 84 -16.25 -8.44 -0.90
N TYR A 85 -16.95 -8.48 0.25
CA TYR A 85 -16.30 -8.46 1.57
C TYR A 85 -15.41 -9.68 1.82
N ASN A 86 -15.82 -10.86 1.38
CA ASN A 86 -14.99 -12.06 1.48
C ASN A 86 -13.72 -11.94 0.61
N ALA A 87 -13.86 -11.43 -0.62
CA ALA A 87 -12.72 -11.18 -1.51
C ALA A 87 -11.76 -10.14 -0.91
N LEU A 88 -12.30 -9.04 -0.34
CA LEU A 88 -11.55 -7.99 0.33
C LEU A 88 -10.73 -8.52 1.51
N THR A 89 -11.37 -9.32 2.38
CA THR A 89 -10.68 -9.91 3.53
C THR A 89 -9.53 -10.83 3.08
N ARG A 90 -9.78 -11.69 2.10
CA ARG A 90 -8.73 -12.55 1.54
C ARG A 90 -7.59 -11.74 0.92
N LEU A 91 -7.92 -10.68 0.19
CA LEU A 91 -6.92 -9.82 -0.46
C LEU A 91 -6.05 -9.10 0.58
N ARG A 92 -6.65 -8.51 1.62
CA ARG A 92 -5.91 -7.87 2.72
C ARG A 92 -5.00 -8.87 3.45
N LEU A 93 -5.51 -10.04 3.81
CA LEU A 93 -4.70 -11.08 4.44
C LEU A 93 -3.54 -11.52 3.54
N ARG A 94 -3.77 -11.64 2.22
CA ARG A 94 -2.74 -11.98 1.25
C ARG A 94 -1.67 -10.89 1.14
N ILE A 95 -2.08 -9.62 1.07
CA ILE A 95 -1.13 -8.49 1.06
C ILE A 95 -0.30 -8.49 2.34
N ILE A 96 -0.92 -8.61 3.51
CA ILE A 96 -0.22 -8.61 4.81
C ILE A 96 0.75 -9.79 4.89
N SER A 97 0.31 -11.00 4.53
CA SER A 97 1.17 -12.18 4.56
C SER A 97 2.32 -12.11 3.55
N HIS A 98 2.11 -11.39 2.44
CA HIS A 98 3.15 -11.14 1.44
C HIS A 98 4.15 -10.10 1.94
N LEU A 99 3.67 -8.99 2.51
CA LEU A 99 4.53 -7.96 3.12
C LEU A 99 5.45 -8.55 4.20
N GLN A 100 4.95 -9.49 5.01
CA GLN A 100 5.77 -10.16 6.02
C GLN A 100 6.95 -10.99 5.45
N ARG A 101 6.92 -11.30 4.14
CA ARG A 101 7.95 -12.09 3.45
C ARG A 101 8.85 -11.23 2.55
N LEU A 102 8.59 -9.93 2.46
CA LEU A 102 9.39 -9.02 1.66
C LEU A 102 10.63 -8.58 2.41
N PRO A 103 11.80 -8.49 1.75
CA PRO A 103 13.02 -8.04 2.38
C PRO A 103 12.87 -6.61 2.90
N LEU A 104 13.56 -6.27 4.01
CA LEU A 104 13.46 -4.96 4.65
C LEU A 104 13.82 -3.81 3.69
N GLY A 105 14.70 -4.05 2.73
CA GLY A 105 15.04 -3.09 1.67
C GLY A 105 13.83 -2.56 0.90
N PHE A 106 12.81 -3.39 0.68
CA PHE A 106 11.55 -2.97 0.05
C PHE A 106 10.87 -1.83 0.82
N PHE A 107 10.91 -1.88 2.17
CA PHE A 107 10.29 -0.85 3.03
C PHE A 107 11.13 0.42 3.13
N GLN A 108 12.44 0.34 2.90
CA GLN A 108 13.32 1.52 2.88
C GLN A 108 13.13 2.36 1.61
N GLU A 109 12.68 1.75 0.51
CA GLU A 109 12.43 2.45 -0.75
C GLU A 109 11.05 3.08 -0.84
N ARG A 110 10.09 2.61 -0.07
CA ARG A 110 8.69 3.04 -0.14
C ARG A 110 8.27 3.80 1.10
N LYS A 111 7.51 4.86 0.90
CA LYS A 111 6.89 5.58 2.01
C LYS A 111 5.83 4.68 2.66
N VAL A 112 5.86 4.56 3.98
CA VAL A 112 4.87 3.77 4.74
C VAL A 112 3.44 4.23 4.44
N GLY A 113 3.23 5.54 4.26
CA GLY A 113 1.93 6.11 3.89
C GLY A 113 1.37 5.56 2.58
N ASP A 114 2.21 5.29 1.57
CA ASP A 114 1.77 4.71 0.29
C ASP A 114 1.28 3.27 0.48
N LEU A 115 1.99 2.47 1.27
CA LEU A 115 1.58 1.10 1.58
C LEU A 115 0.25 1.06 2.34
N VAL A 116 0.09 1.92 3.34
CA VAL A 116 -1.16 2.07 4.10
C VAL A 116 -2.30 2.50 3.20
N ASN A 117 -2.06 3.45 2.29
CA ASN A 117 -3.06 3.91 1.32
C ASN A 117 -3.48 2.78 0.36
N ILE A 118 -2.54 1.98 -0.13
CA ILE A 118 -2.86 0.83 -1.00
C ILE A 118 -3.71 -0.20 -0.24
N ILE A 119 -3.35 -0.55 1.01
CA ILE A 119 -4.07 -1.56 1.81
C ILE A 119 -5.48 -1.10 2.19
N ASN A 120 -5.66 0.18 2.47
CA ASN A 120 -6.95 0.72 2.89
C ASN A 120 -7.77 1.20 1.69
N HIS A 121 -7.30 2.23 1.00
CA HIS A 121 -8.06 2.93 -0.03
C HIS A 121 -8.14 2.15 -1.35
N ASP A 122 -7.00 1.70 -1.91
CA ASP A 122 -7.04 1.02 -3.20
C ASP A 122 -7.76 -0.34 -3.11
N VAL A 123 -7.62 -1.06 -1.99
CA VAL A 123 -8.37 -2.29 -1.75
C VAL A 123 -9.88 -2.02 -1.58
N GLU A 124 -10.27 -0.89 -0.97
CA GLU A 124 -11.67 -0.44 -0.88
C GLU A 124 -12.25 -0.11 -2.26
N GLN A 125 -11.48 0.52 -3.16
CA GLN A 125 -11.90 0.77 -4.55
C GLN A 125 -12.17 -0.53 -5.31
N ILE A 126 -11.40 -1.58 -5.05
CA ILE A 126 -11.66 -2.92 -5.59
C ILE A 126 -12.99 -3.47 -5.06
N GLU A 127 -13.28 -3.29 -3.78
CA GLU A 127 -14.56 -3.68 -3.18
C GLU A 127 -15.74 -2.97 -3.83
N ILE A 128 -15.67 -1.64 -3.94
CA ILE A 128 -16.73 -0.82 -4.55
C ILE A 128 -17.04 -1.31 -5.97
N TYR A 129 -16.00 -1.65 -6.75
CA TYR A 129 -16.21 -2.23 -8.08
C TYR A 129 -16.92 -3.59 -8.01
N LEU A 130 -16.53 -4.49 -7.12
CA LEU A 130 -17.10 -5.83 -7.01
C LEU A 130 -18.52 -5.81 -6.45
N ALA A 131 -18.80 -4.96 -5.45
CA ALA A 131 -20.08 -4.88 -4.76
C ALA A 131 -21.13 -4.10 -5.56
N HIS A 132 -20.75 -3.00 -6.18
CA HIS A 132 -21.63 -2.07 -6.87
C HIS A 132 -21.38 -2.00 -8.38
N GLY A 133 -20.12 -1.83 -8.81
CA GLY A 133 -19.78 -1.62 -10.21
C GLY A 133 -20.16 -2.80 -11.09
N LEU A 134 -19.78 -4.00 -10.71
CA LEU A 134 -20.00 -5.22 -11.51
C LEU A 134 -21.48 -5.59 -11.69
N PRO A 135 -22.32 -5.62 -10.62
CA PRO A 135 -23.75 -5.88 -10.77
C PRO A 135 -24.48 -4.80 -11.61
N GLU A 136 -24.08 -3.55 -11.43
CA GLU A 136 -24.68 -2.44 -12.19
C GLU A 136 -24.28 -2.46 -13.67
N ILE A 137 -23.03 -2.77 -14.01
CA ILE A 137 -22.57 -2.95 -15.40
C ILE A 137 -23.35 -4.10 -16.06
N LEU A 138 -23.52 -5.22 -15.33
CA LEU A 138 -24.29 -6.37 -15.82
C LEU A 138 -25.75 -5.97 -16.07
N SER A 139 -26.39 -5.29 -15.12
CA SER A 139 -27.74 -4.79 -15.24
C SER A 139 -27.88 -3.79 -16.38
N ALA A 140 -26.97 -2.80 -16.47
CA ALA A 140 -26.97 -1.78 -17.53
C ALA A 140 -26.66 -2.34 -18.93
N THR A 141 -26.19 -3.58 -19.03
CA THR A 141 -25.98 -4.28 -20.31
C THR A 141 -27.16 -5.19 -20.66
N LEU A 142 -27.59 -6.03 -19.72
CA LEU A 142 -28.63 -7.03 -19.97
C LEU A 142 -30.02 -6.41 -20.07
N PHE A 143 -30.33 -5.40 -19.28
CA PHE A 143 -31.64 -4.80 -19.25
C PHE A 143 -32.00 -4.08 -20.56
N PRO A 144 -31.16 -3.20 -21.12
CA PRO A 144 -31.42 -2.61 -22.44
C PRO A 144 -31.52 -3.67 -23.53
N ALA A 145 -30.66 -4.71 -23.49
CA ALA A 145 -30.72 -5.79 -24.48
C ALA A 145 -32.08 -6.51 -24.43
N LEU A 146 -32.58 -6.81 -23.23
CA LEU A 146 -33.92 -7.41 -23.06
C LEU A 146 -35.03 -6.49 -23.61
N LEU A 147 -34.98 -5.20 -23.27
CA LEU A 147 -35.96 -4.21 -23.75
C LEU A 147 -35.93 -4.09 -25.28
N TRP A 148 -34.73 -4.05 -25.86
CA TRP A 148 -34.57 -3.99 -27.30
C TRP A 148 -35.13 -5.23 -28.00
N ILE A 149 -34.90 -6.44 -27.49
CA ILE A 149 -35.49 -7.66 -28.01
C ILE A 149 -37.02 -7.60 -27.98
N ILE A 150 -37.60 -7.10 -26.89
CA ILE A 150 -39.06 -6.93 -26.79
C ILE A 150 -39.58 -5.96 -27.86
N ILE A 151 -38.90 -4.83 -28.09
CA ILE A 151 -39.29 -3.85 -29.14
C ILE A 151 -39.12 -4.48 -30.52
N MET A 152 -38.07 -5.25 -30.78
CA MET A 152 -37.87 -5.98 -32.04
C MET A 152 -38.99 -6.98 -32.34
N VAL A 153 -39.49 -7.66 -31.32
CA VAL A 153 -40.63 -8.61 -31.43
C VAL A 153 -41.96 -7.86 -31.67
N LEU A 154 -42.10 -6.66 -31.09
CA LEU A 154 -43.28 -5.81 -31.33
C LEU A 154 -43.36 -5.31 -32.78
N ASP A 155 -42.26 -4.72 -33.26
CA ASP A 155 -42.04 -4.29 -34.63
C ASP A 155 -40.52 -4.09 -34.85
N TRP A 156 -39.95 -4.86 -35.78
CA TRP A 156 -38.51 -4.84 -36.07
C TRP A 156 -38.03 -3.46 -36.56
N ARG A 157 -38.89 -2.67 -37.22
CA ARG A 157 -38.57 -1.32 -37.75
C ARG A 157 -38.37 -0.34 -36.59
N LEU A 158 -39.19 -0.45 -35.54
CA LEU A 158 -39.02 0.34 -34.32
C LEU A 158 -37.73 -0.04 -33.57
N GLY A 159 -37.42 -1.35 -33.48
CA GLY A 159 -36.20 -1.80 -32.85
C GLY A 159 -34.92 -1.36 -33.56
N LEU A 160 -34.92 -1.39 -34.90
CA LEU A 160 -33.78 -0.91 -35.70
C LEU A 160 -33.65 0.61 -35.63
N SER A 161 -34.78 1.37 -35.67
CA SER A 161 -34.75 2.83 -35.55
C SER A 161 -34.23 3.30 -34.21
N LEU A 162 -34.56 2.60 -33.12
CA LEU A 162 -34.05 2.92 -31.77
C LEU A 162 -32.52 2.84 -31.66
N ILE A 163 -31.91 1.84 -32.28
CA ILE A 163 -30.45 1.65 -32.22
C ILE A 163 -29.68 2.36 -33.35
N SER A 164 -30.37 3.04 -34.24
CA SER A 164 -29.77 3.65 -35.46
C SER A 164 -28.63 4.64 -35.17
N LEU A 165 -28.67 5.36 -34.04
CA LEU A 165 -27.67 6.31 -33.63
C LEU A 165 -26.60 5.73 -32.66
N LEU A 166 -26.76 4.49 -32.22
CA LEU A 166 -25.75 3.82 -31.38
C LEU A 166 -24.34 3.75 -31.99
N PRO A 167 -24.17 3.45 -33.30
CA PRO A 167 -22.84 3.45 -33.91
C PRO A 167 -22.15 4.83 -33.80
N VAL A 168 -22.90 5.93 -33.96
CA VAL A 168 -22.34 7.29 -33.81
C VAL A 168 -21.91 7.54 -32.37
N ALA A 169 -22.75 7.20 -31.40
CA ALA A 169 -22.40 7.31 -29.97
C ALA A 169 -21.16 6.49 -29.62
N PHE A 170 -21.04 5.27 -30.17
CA PHE A 170 -19.89 4.40 -29.95
C PHE A 170 -18.59 4.96 -30.57
N LEU A 171 -18.64 5.46 -31.81
CA LEU A 171 -17.50 6.12 -32.45
C LEU A 171 -17.04 7.35 -31.69
N LEU A 172 -17.98 8.17 -31.21
CA LEU A 172 -17.70 9.33 -30.39
C LEU A 172 -17.02 8.92 -29.07
N GLN A 173 -17.51 7.86 -28.43
CA GLN A 173 -16.92 7.31 -27.21
C GLN A 173 -15.49 6.81 -27.43
N MET A 174 -15.22 6.15 -28.55
CA MET A 174 -13.86 5.71 -28.92
C MET A 174 -12.91 6.90 -29.12
N ALA A 175 -13.36 7.94 -29.82
CA ALA A 175 -12.56 9.14 -30.07
C ALA A 175 -12.19 9.90 -28.79
N VAL A 176 -13.09 9.94 -27.82
CA VAL A 176 -12.91 10.69 -26.57
C VAL A 176 -12.16 9.90 -25.51
N LYS A 177 -12.12 8.57 -25.58
CA LYS A 177 -11.47 7.71 -24.58
C LYS A 177 -10.03 8.10 -24.27
N THR A 178 -9.24 8.44 -25.30
CA THR A 178 -7.82 8.82 -25.16
C THR A 178 -7.66 10.18 -24.48
N LEU A 179 -8.54 11.14 -24.80
CA LEU A 179 -8.55 12.46 -24.18
C LEU A 179 -8.94 12.37 -22.70
N TRP A 180 -9.89 11.52 -22.38
CA TRP A 180 -10.31 11.24 -21.00
C TRP A 180 -9.17 10.69 -20.17
N GLY A 181 -8.49 9.66 -20.67
CA GLY A 181 -7.38 9.04 -19.96
C GLY A 181 -6.31 10.04 -19.57
N LYS A 182 -5.90 10.90 -20.50
CA LYS A 182 -4.88 11.94 -20.23
C LYS A 182 -5.34 12.99 -19.21
N SER A 183 -6.56 13.51 -19.37
CA SER A 183 -7.10 14.53 -18.44
C SER A 183 -7.31 13.97 -17.04
N PHE A 184 -7.76 12.73 -16.93
CA PHE A 184 -7.94 12.04 -15.66
C PHE A 184 -6.60 11.73 -14.98
N GLN A 185 -5.59 11.33 -15.74
CA GLN A 185 -4.24 11.11 -15.21
C GLN A 185 -3.67 12.39 -14.60
N HIS A 186 -3.71 13.52 -15.32
CA HIS A 186 -3.23 14.80 -14.78
C HIS A 186 -4.05 15.27 -13.56
N PHE A 187 -5.35 15.00 -13.53
CA PHE A 187 -6.17 15.26 -12.35
C PHE A 187 -5.70 14.43 -11.16
N MET A 188 -5.41 13.14 -11.34
CA MET A 188 -4.91 12.28 -10.27
C MET A 188 -3.51 12.70 -9.79
N GLU A 189 -2.60 13.03 -10.71
CA GLU A 189 -1.26 13.54 -10.40
C GLU A 189 -1.34 14.85 -9.59
N SER A 190 -2.20 15.79 -9.99
CA SER A 190 -2.38 17.05 -9.26
C SER A 190 -3.02 16.85 -7.88
N THR A 191 -3.93 15.89 -7.75
CA THR A 191 -4.54 15.50 -6.46
C THR A 191 -3.49 14.94 -5.51
N GLN A 192 -2.64 14.05 -6.01
CA GLN A 192 -1.57 13.46 -5.22
C GLN A 192 -0.57 14.53 -4.76
N LYS A 193 -0.11 15.39 -5.68
CA LYS A 193 0.82 16.47 -5.38
C LYS A 193 0.25 17.45 -4.35
N MET A 194 -1.01 17.86 -4.50
CA MET A 194 -1.70 18.71 -3.52
C MET A 194 -1.73 18.06 -2.13
N SER A 195 -2.03 16.75 -2.07
CA SER A 195 -2.06 16.01 -0.80
C SER A 195 -0.67 15.92 -0.18
N GLU A 196 0.39 15.71 -0.96
CA GLU A 196 1.78 15.69 -0.50
C GLU A 196 2.20 17.06 0.04
N ASP A 197 1.91 18.15 -0.69
CA ASP A 197 2.22 19.52 -0.27
C ASP A 197 1.48 19.90 1.03
N LEU A 198 0.21 19.45 1.20
CA LEU A 198 -0.56 19.65 2.44
C LEU A 198 0.02 18.87 3.61
N LEU A 199 0.38 17.60 3.41
CA LEU A 199 1.00 16.78 4.45
C LEU A 199 2.35 17.34 4.88
N GLU A 200 3.19 17.79 3.92
CA GLU A 200 4.46 18.46 4.21
C GLU A 200 4.22 19.73 5.04
N TYR A 201 3.25 20.56 4.63
CA TYR A 201 2.92 21.81 5.35
C TYR A 201 2.50 21.56 6.80
N VAL A 202 1.59 20.60 7.02
CA VAL A 202 1.12 20.25 8.37
C VAL A 202 2.23 19.64 9.22
N ALA A 203 3.03 18.73 8.65
CA ALA A 203 4.13 18.08 9.36
C ALA A 203 5.24 19.07 9.76
N THR A 204 5.44 20.13 8.96
CA THR A 204 6.51 21.12 9.20
C THR A 204 6.00 22.44 9.78
N ILE A 205 4.75 22.52 10.26
CA ILE A 205 4.12 23.77 10.72
C ILE A 205 4.89 24.46 11.86
N SER A 206 5.48 23.65 12.75
CA SER A 206 6.31 24.17 13.86
C SER A 206 7.57 24.85 13.34
N VAL A 207 8.22 24.27 12.33
CA VAL A 207 9.41 24.83 11.68
C VAL A 207 9.04 26.11 10.92
N ILE A 208 7.94 26.10 10.17
CA ILE A 208 7.45 27.27 9.43
C ILE A 208 7.21 28.44 10.38
N LYS A 209 6.56 28.19 11.53
CA LYS A 209 6.29 29.21 12.54
C LYS A 209 7.56 29.72 13.23
N ALA A 210 8.54 28.83 13.48
CA ALA A 210 9.80 29.19 14.12
C ALA A 210 10.67 30.12 13.25
N PHE A 211 10.64 29.95 11.92
CA PHE A 211 11.50 30.69 11.00
C PHE A 211 10.81 31.82 10.22
N SER A 212 9.57 32.19 10.58
CA SER A 212 8.79 33.28 9.95
C SER A 212 8.71 33.24 8.42
N ASN A 213 8.77 32.04 7.82
CA ASN A 213 8.74 31.83 6.37
C ASN A 213 7.35 31.41 5.88
N GLU A 214 6.32 31.98 6.52
CA GLU A 214 4.93 31.58 6.38
C GLU A 214 4.36 31.89 4.98
N GLU A 215 4.72 33.05 4.41
CA GLU A 215 4.20 33.49 3.11
C GLU A 215 4.62 32.58 1.94
N ASN A 216 5.90 32.25 1.82
CA ASN A 216 6.40 31.44 0.72
C ASN A 216 5.91 29.98 0.74
N ARG A 217 5.78 29.38 1.92
CA ARG A 217 5.29 28.01 2.07
C ARG A 217 3.79 27.93 1.86
N THR A 218 3.04 28.89 2.38
CA THR A 218 1.59 29.01 2.18
C THR A 218 1.27 29.23 0.70
N GLU A 219 2.02 30.09 -0.01
CA GLU A 219 1.84 30.34 -1.44
C GLU A 219 2.11 29.06 -2.28
N ARG A 220 3.07 28.24 -1.91
CA ARG A 220 3.31 26.92 -2.56
C ARG A 220 2.10 26.00 -2.43
N VAL A 221 1.54 25.87 -1.23
CA VAL A 221 0.33 25.04 -1.00
C VAL A 221 -0.87 25.61 -1.75
N LEU A 222 -1.07 26.93 -1.73
CA LEU A 222 -2.12 27.61 -2.49
C LEU A 222 -1.93 27.44 -4.01
N GLY A 223 -0.68 27.45 -4.48
CA GLY A 223 -0.33 27.13 -5.87
C GLY A 223 -0.76 25.72 -6.26
N GLY A 224 -0.40 24.72 -5.45
CA GLY A 224 -0.84 23.33 -5.64
C GLY A 224 -2.37 23.17 -5.64
N MET A 225 -3.08 23.91 -4.76
CA MET A 225 -4.54 23.93 -4.75
C MET A 225 -5.13 24.56 -6.02
N ARG A 226 -4.54 25.66 -6.54
CA ARG A 226 -4.98 26.28 -7.79
C ARG A 226 -4.79 25.33 -8.98
N ASP A 227 -3.66 24.64 -9.05
CA ASP A 227 -3.37 23.63 -10.08
C ASP A 227 -4.39 22.48 -10.00
N TYR A 228 -4.66 21.99 -8.80
CA TYR A 228 -5.70 20.98 -8.57
C TYR A 228 -7.07 21.45 -9.09
N ILE A 229 -7.53 22.65 -8.69
CA ILE A 229 -8.80 23.21 -9.14
C ILE A 229 -8.82 23.38 -10.67
N HIS A 230 -7.71 23.80 -11.29
CA HIS A 230 -7.59 23.90 -12.75
C HIS A 230 -7.81 22.54 -13.43
N TRP A 231 -7.13 21.49 -12.94
CA TRP A 231 -7.28 20.15 -13.50
C TRP A 231 -8.62 19.50 -13.20
N VAL A 232 -9.24 19.77 -12.03
CA VAL A 232 -10.63 19.39 -11.74
C VAL A 232 -11.57 19.96 -12.80
N LYS A 233 -11.53 21.28 -13.01
CA LYS A 233 -12.39 21.96 -14.00
C LYS A 233 -12.17 21.40 -15.41
N ARG A 234 -10.92 21.21 -15.81
CA ARG A 234 -10.57 20.67 -17.12
C ARG A 234 -10.99 19.21 -17.28
N SER A 235 -10.80 18.39 -16.27
CA SER A 235 -11.23 16.99 -16.25
C SER A 235 -12.76 16.91 -16.31
N MET A 236 -13.48 17.69 -15.50
CA MET A 236 -14.94 17.73 -15.52
C MET A 236 -15.45 18.14 -16.91
N PHE A 237 -14.89 19.19 -17.52
CA PHE A 237 -15.29 19.61 -18.86
C PHE A 237 -15.02 18.53 -19.91
N SER A 238 -13.84 17.90 -19.88
CA SER A 238 -13.46 16.83 -20.81
C SER A 238 -14.28 15.55 -20.65
N VAL A 239 -14.94 15.36 -19.50
CA VAL A 239 -15.86 14.26 -19.24
C VAL A 239 -17.30 14.66 -19.57
N THR A 240 -17.79 15.78 -19.02
CA THR A 240 -19.20 16.16 -19.07
C THR A 240 -19.67 16.45 -20.51
N VAL A 241 -18.89 17.21 -21.28
CA VAL A 241 -19.31 17.58 -22.64
C VAL A 241 -19.46 16.37 -23.58
N PRO A 242 -18.44 15.48 -23.70
CA PRO A 242 -18.60 14.29 -24.52
C PRO A 242 -19.69 13.33 -24.00
N MET A 243 -19.83 13.19 -22.68
CA MET A 243 -20.89 12.37 -22.11
C MET A 243 -22.27 12.89 -22.46
N THR A 244 -22.47 14.21 -22.40
CA THR A 244 -23.73 14.85 -22.81
C THR A 244 -24.00 14.57 -24.29
N LEU A 245 -22.99 14.70 -25.17
CA LEU A 245 -23.14 14.39 -26.59
C LEU A 245 -23.48 12.91 -26.83
N ILE A 246 -22.80 12.00 -26.16
CA ILE A 246 -23.09 10.55 -26.26
C ILE A 246 -24.52 10.27 -25.80
N THR A 247 -24.95 10.83 -24.67
CA THR A 247 -26.32 10.69 -24.16
C THR A 247 -27.34 11.27 -25.15
N MET A 248 -27.03 12.43 -25.76
CA MET A 248 -27.89 13.04 -26.79
C MET A 248 -28.09 12.11 -28.00
N PHE A 249 -27.04 11.43 -28.48
CA PHE A 249 -27.19 10.46 -29.56
C PHE A 249 -27.95 9.21 -29.12
N LEU A 250 -27.79 8.76 -27.89
CA LEU A 250 -28.56 7.64 -27.34
C LEU A 250 -30.04 7.95 -27.22
N GLU A 251 -30.37 9.14 -26.72
CA GLU A 251 -31.76 9.64 -26.63
C GLU A 251 -32.35 9.99 -28.02
N GLY A 252 -31.50 10.43 -28.94
CA GLY A 252 -31.88 10.69 -30.31
C GLY A 252 -32.47 9.46 -31.03
N GLY A 253 -32.05 8.25 -30.63
CA GLY A 253 -32.65 7.01 -31.09
C GLY A 253 -34.16 6.90 -30.82
N ILE A 254 -34.63 7.45 -29.67
CA ILE A 254 -36.04 7.49 -29.33
C ILE A 254 -36.77 8.43 -30.29
N VAL A 255 -36.15 9.57 -30.63
CA VAL A 255 -36.75 10.55 -31.59
C VAL A 255 -36.94 9.88 -32.97
N VAL A 256 -35.91 9.19 -33.47
CA VAL A 256 -35.99 8.46 -34.74
C VAL A 256 -37.08 7.38 -34.67
N MET A 257 -37.11 6.60 -33.57
CA MET A 257 -38.16 5.59 -33.36
C MET A 257 -39.56 6.20 -33.31
N THR A 258 -39.70 7.37 -32.67
CA THR A 258 -40.99 8.10 -32.61
C THR A 258 -41.46 8.52 -33.99
N LEU A 259 -40.56 9.08 -34.81
CA LEU A 259 -40.90 9.49 -36.18
C LEU A 259 -41.32 8.30 -37.07
N VAL A 260 -40.56 7.19 -36.99
CA VAL A 260 -40.88 5.94 -37.70
C VAL A 260 -42.21 5.37 -37.20
N GLY A 261 -42.43 5.37 -35.89
CA GLY A 261 -43.68 4.88 -35.30
C GLY A 261 -44.92 5.70 -35.69
N LEU A 262 -44.82 7.01 -35.72
CA LEU A 262 -45.87 7.90 -36.21
C LEU A 262 -46.18 7.63 -37.69
N TRP A 263 -45.14 7.48 -38.51
CA TRP A 263 -45.32 7.14 -39.93
C TRP A 263 -46.03 5.79 -40.11
N LEU A 264 -45.68 4.77 -39.36
CA LEU A 264 -46.33 3.45 -39.38
C LEU A 264 -47.77 3.50 -38.89
N MET A 265 -48.09 4.39 -37.94
CA MET A 265 -49.46 4.59 -37.46
C MET A 265 -50.32 5.25 -38.55
N THR A 266 -49.78 6.25 -39.27
CA THR A 266 -50.54 6.91 -40.37
C THR A 266 -50.80 5.97 -41.53
N SER A 267 -49.92 4.97 -41.72
CA SER A 267 -50.08 3.90 -42.73
C SER A 267 -51.01 2.76 -42.26
N GLY A 268 -51.48 2.80 -41.00
CA GLY A 268 -52.37 1.76 -40.47
C GLY A 268 -51.69 0.45 -40.10
N GLU A 269 -50.34 0.41 -40.15
CA GLU A 269 -49.56 -0.79 -39.90
C GLU A 269 -49.22 -1.00 -38.40
N LEU A 270 -49.34 0.07 -37.57
CA LEU A 270 -49.03 0.03 -36.13
C LEU A 270 -50.20 0.53 -35.29
N THR A 271 -50.58 -0.21 -34.25
CA THR A 271 -51.61 0.21 -33.31
C THR A 271 -51.09 1.21 -32.29
N VAL A 272 -51.97 2.11 -31.81
CA VAL A 272 -51.62 3.10 -30.77
C VAL A 272 -51.04 2.43 -29.52
N ALA A 273 -51.59 1.30 -29.07
CA ALA A 273 -51.11 0.57 -27.91
C ALA A 273 -49.67 0.07 -28.07
N ARG A 274 -49.33 -0.52 -29.24
CA ARG A 274 -47.97 -0.95 -29.55
C ARG A 274 -46.97 0.22 -29.63
N PHE A 275 -47.43 1.36 -30.19
CA PHE A 275 -46.60 2.57 -30.26
C PHE A 275 -46.29 3.13 -28.86
N ILE A 276 -47.28 3.26 -28.00
CA ILE A 276 -47.11 3.72 -26.62
C ILE A 276 -46.16 2.78 -25.86
N LEU A 277 -46.33 1.46 -26.01
CA LEU A 277 -45.43 0.49 -25.42
C LEU A 277 -43.99 0.67 -25.89
N ALA A 278 -43.79 0.82 -27.21
CA ALA A 278 -42.45 1.03 -27.76
C ALA A 278 -41.79 2.30 -27.20
N LEU A 279 -42.56 3.39 -27.03
CA LEU A 279 -42.07 4.64 -26.42
C LEU A 279 -41.64 4.46 -24.96
N ILE A 280 -42.43 3.77 -24.15
CA ILE A 280 -42.11 3.49 -22.74
C ILE A 280 -40.85 2.64 -22.66
N LEU A 281 -40.78 1.53 -23.42
CA LEU A 281 -39.65 0.63 -23.44
C LEU A 281 -38.39 1.31 -24.03
N GLY A 282 -38.53 2.14 -25.05
CA GLY A 282 -37.44 2.92 -25.63
C GLY A 282 -36.85 3.94 -24.65
N GLY A 283 -37.69 4.62 -23.87
CA GLY A 283 -37.26 5.52 -22.79
C GLY A 283 -36.46 4.79 -21.71
N LEU A 284 -36.94 3.61 -21.28
CA LEU A 284 -36.23 2.75 -20.33
C LEU A 284 -34.91 2.20 -20.90
N PHE A 285 -34.90 1.84 -22.20
CA PHE A 285 -33.69 1.42 -22.93
C PHE A 285 -32.62 2.52 -22.87
N SER A 286 -32.94 3.74 -23.31
CA SER A 286 -31.98 4.84 -23.35
C SER A 286 -31.46 5.22 -21.96
N SER A 287 -32.34 5.32 -20.95
CA SER A 287 -31.94 5.65 -19.58
C SER A 287 -31.01 4.59 -18.96
N SER A 288 -31.26 3.31 -19.27
CA SER A 288 -30.44 2.20 -18.76
C SER A 288 -29.10 2.12 -19.49
N PHE A 289 -29.06 2.38 -20.78
CA PHE A 289 -27.85 2.39 -21.58
C PHE A 289 -26.94 3.60 -21.23
N ALA A 290 -27.52 4.75 -20.91
CA ALA A 290 -26.77 5.92 -20.44
C ALA A 290 -26.02 5.64 -19.13
N LYS A 291 -26.58 4.83 -18.22
CA LYS A 291 -25.90 4.38 -17.00
C LYS A 291 -24.60 3.61 -17.29
N LEU A 292 -24.54 2.83 -18.37
CA LEU A 292 -23.35 2.07 -18.74
C LEU A 292 -22.12 2.97 -18.91
N ALA A 293 -22.30 4.17 -19.47
CA ALA A 293 -21.23 5.15 -19.61
C ALA A 293 -20.70 5.62 -18.25
N THR A 294 -21.59 5.85 -17.27
CA THR A 294 -21.21 6.23 -15.90
C THR A 294 -20.44 5.14 -15.19
N PHE A 295 -20.83 3.87 -15.36
CA PHE A 295 -20.17 2.74 -14.69
C PHE A 295 -18.80 2.37 -15.27
N GLN A 296 -18.42 2.87 -16.44
CA GLN A 296 -17.06 2.71 -16.96
C GLN A 296 -16.00 3.33 -16.03
N HIS A 297 -16.35 4.38 -15.29
CA HIS A 297 -15.47 4.98 -14.29
C HIS A 297 -15.02 3.96 -13.23
N PHE A 298 -15.94 3.16 -12.69
CA PHE A 298 -15.60 2.10 -11.72
C PHE A 298 -14.57 1.11 -12.26
N ARG A 299 -14.66 0.76 -13.54
CA ARG A 299 -13.70 -0.15 -14.19
C ARG A 299 -12.31 0.45 -14.31
N ILE A 300 -12.22 1.76 -14.58
CA ILE A 300 -10.93 2.46 -14.68
C ILE A 300 -10.26 2.54 -13.31
N VAL A 301 -10.99 2.97 -12.28
CA VAL A 301 -10.50 3.05 -10.90
C VAL A 301 -10.06 1.67 -10.40
N TYR A 302 -10.89 0.64 -10.61
CA TYR A 302 -10.55 -0.75 -10.31
C TYR A 302 -9.23 -1.18 -10.94
N GLY A 303 -9.03 -0.89 -12.24
CA GLY A 303 -7.80 -1.24 -12.95
C GLY A 303 -6.55 -0.58 -12.37
N GLN A 304 -6.66 0.70 -11.98
CA GLN A 304 -5.57 1.44 -11.36
C GLN A 304 -5.25 0.92 -9.95
N SER A 305 -6.26 0.73 -9.12
CA SER A 305 -6.10 0.19 -7.77
C SER A 305 -5.53 -1.23 -7.79
N LEU A 306 -5.99 -2.04 -8.75
CA LEU A 306 -5.46 -3.38 -8.96
C LEU A 306 -3.98 -3.36 -9.34
N ALA A 307 -3.56 -2.48 -10.25
CA ALA A 307 -2.16 -2.34 -10.65
C ALA A 307 -1.26 -1.95 -9.45
N LYS A 308 -1.74 -1.07 -8.56
CA LYS A 308 -1.02 -0.72 -7.33
C LYS A 308 -0.91 -1.91 -6.37
N VAL A 309 -1.97 -2.67 -6.16
CA VAL A 309 -1.93 -3.90 -5.35
C VAL A 309 -0.95 -4.92 -5.96
N GLN A 310 -0.97 -5.10 -7.29
CA GLN A 310 -0.04 -5.97 -7.99
C GLN A 310 1.41 -5.53 -7.83
N SER A 311 1.69 -4.20 -7.81
CA SER A 311 3.04 -3.68 -7.58
C SER A 311 3.65 -4.10 -6.23
N ILE A 312 2.83 -4.52 -5.27
CA ILE A 312 3.28 -5.12 -4.01
C ILE A 312 3.36 -6.64 -4.14
N THR A 313 2.26 -7.27 -4.61
CA THR A 313 2.11 -8.74 -4.56
C THR A 313 2.92 -9.48 -5.63
N GLU A 314 3.42 -8.80 -6.66
CA GLU A 314 4.29 -9.36 -7.70
C GLU A 314 5.79 -9.25 -7.36
N VAL A 315 6.16 -8.53 -6.30
CA VAL A 315 7.53 -8.52 -5.81
C VAL A 315 7.91 -9.94 -5.39
N GLN A 316 9.02 -10.44 -5.90
CA GLN A 316 9.46 -11.81 -5.59
C GLN A 316 9.82 -11.91 -4.10
N THR A 317 9.16 -12.81 -3.41
CA THR A 317 9.54 -13.24 -2.07
C THR A 317 10.54 -14.37 -2.16
N LYS A 318 11.52 -14.35 -1.28
CA LYS A 318 12.46 -15.46 -1.17
C LYS A 318 11.79 -16.65 -0.48
N GLU A 319 11.55 -17.72 -1.21
CA GLU A 319 11.25 -19.03 -0.59
C GLU A 319 12.58 -19.67 -0.18
N THR A 320 13.08 -19.32 0.99
CA THR A 320 14.22 -20.02 1.59
C THR A 320 13.69 -21.04 2.60
N ALA A 321 14.14 -22.27 2.49
CA ALA A 321 13.82 -23.30 3.49
C ALA A 321 14.38 -22.90 4.86
N ASP A 322 13.57 -23.05 5.90
CA ASP A 322 14.06 -22.96 7.29
C ASP A 322 15.03 -24.13 7.52
N LYS A 323 16.32 -23.87 7.29
CA LYS A 323 17.39 -24.79 7.69
C LYS A 323 17.69 -24.54 9.17
N LYS A 324 17.91 -25.60 9.95
CA LYS A 324 18.53 -25.46 11.26
C LYS A 324 19.96 -24.98 11.05
N THR A 325 20.21 -23.72 11.34
CA THR A 325 21.53 -23.11 11.29
C THR A 325 22.29 -23.47 12.57
N ASP A 326 23.54 -23.85 12.40
CA ASP A 326 24.45 -24.07 13.52
C ASP A 326 24.99 -22.71 14.00
N THR A 327 24.32 -22.11 14.99
CA THR A 327 24.70 -20.80 15.56
C THR A 327 26.02 -20.86 16.36
N THR A 328 26.72 -21.98 16.37
CA THR A 328 28.04 -22.06 16.99
C THR A 328 29.15 -21.45 16.15
N GLN A 329 28.97 -21.36 14.82
CA GLN A 329 29.86 -20.66 13.90
C GLN A 329 29.25 -19.27 13.61
N THR A 330 29.94 -18.22 14.03
CA THR A 330 29.45 -16.82 13.97
C THR A 330 30.39 -15.88 13.23
N ASP A 331 31.26 -16.44 12.38
CA ASP A 331 32.08 -15.64 11.48
C ASP A 331 31.26 -15.10 10.32
N VAL A 332 31.52 -13.84 9.96
CA VAL A 332 30.92 -13.20 8.79
C VAL A 332 32.02 -12.89 7.78
N CYS A 333 31.85 -13.34 6.55
CA CYS A 333 32.82 -13.15 5.48
C CYS A 333 32.19 -12.50 4.25
N PHE A 334 32.80 -11.42 3.75
CA PHE A 334 32.49 -10.77 2.48
C PHE A 334 33.55 -11.16 1.45
N GLU A 335 33.15 -11.75 0.34
CA GLU A 335 34.01 -12.20 -0.75
C GLU A 335 33.64 -11.43 -2.03
N HIS A 336 34.46 -10.43 -2.42
CA HIS A 336 34.32 -9.63 -3.62
C HIS A 336 32.92 -9.00 -3.79
N VAL A 337 32.37 -8.43 -2.70
CA VAL A 337 31.00 -7.93 -2.65
C VAL A 337 30.92 -6.54 -3.28
N THR A 338 30.06 -6.42 -4.30
CA THR A 338 29.66 -5.13 -4.90
C THR A 338 28.14 -4.94 -4.75
N PHE A 339 27.73 -3.74 -4.38
CA PHE A 339 26.34 -3.40 -4.17
C PHE A 339 26.03 -1.94 -4.50
N SER A 340 24.91 -1.71 -5.19
CA SER A 340 24.27 -0.38 -5.36
C SER A 340 22.80 -0.47 -4.95
N TYR A 341 22.29 0.62 -4.36
CA TYR A 341 20.86 0.74 -4.09
C TYR A 341 20.06 0.88 -5.38
N PRO A 342 18.86 0.32 -5.48
CA PRO A 342 17.96 0.60 -6.59
C PRO A 342 17.82 2.11 -6.81
N ASN A 343 17.75 2.54 -8.05
CA ASN A 343 17.66 3.97 -8.46
C ASN A 343 18.90 4.84 -8.14
N LYS A 344 20.04 4.26 -7.76
CA LYS A 344 21.32 4.96 -7.68
C LYS A 344 22.30 4.37 -8.69
N GLU A 345 22.98 5.25 -9.45
CA GLU A 345 23.98 4.84 -10.43
C GLU A 345 25.30 4.44 -9.78
N ASP A 346 25.60 5.00 -8.61
CA ASP A 346 26.86 4.77 -7.90
C ASP A 346 26.78 3.52 -7.00
N ASN A 347 27.83 2.70 -7.05
CA ASN A 347 27.97 1.55 -6.16
C ASN A 347 28.25 2.02 -4.73
N ALA A 348 27.38 1.61 -3.80
CA ALA A 348 27.56 1.86 -2.36
C ALA A 348 28.67 1.00 -1.73
N LEU A 349 28.93 -0.20 -2.28
CA LEU A 349 30.10 -1.02 -1.99
C LEU A 349 30.73 -1.49 -3.30
N LYS A 350 32.08 -1.52 -3.34
CA LYS A 350 32.89 -1.84 -4.54
C LYS A 350 33.95 -2.86 -4.17
N ASP A 351 33.76 -4.10 -4.61
CA ASP A 351 34.73 -5.21 -4.46
C ASP A 351 35.23 -5.38 -3.01
N VAL A 352 34.30 -5.42 -2.05
CA VAL A 352 34.64 -5.50 -0.63
C VAL A 352 34.98 -6.93 -0.24
N CYS A 353 36.22 -7.10 0.31
CA CYS A 353 36.73 -8.33 0.91
C CYS A 353 37.03 -8.10 2.38
N LEU A 354 36.18 -8.67 3.28
CA LEU A 354 36.26 -8.42 4.71
C LEU A 354 35.79 -9.63 5.49
N GLN A 355 36.44 -9.91 6.63
CA GLN A 355 36.08 -11.00 7.51
C GLN A 355 35.95 -10.50 8.95
N PHE A 356 34.91 -10.92 9.64
CA PHE A 356 34.64 -10.69 11.06
C PHE A 356 34.70 -12.05 11.77
N PRO A 357 35.83 -12.37 12.42
CA PRO A 357 36.00 -13.63 13.13
C PRO A 357 35.06 -13.73 14.33
N LYS A 358 34.69 -14.95 14.70
CA LYS A 358 33.91 -15.22 15.90
C LYS A 358 34.59 -14.64 17.16
N GLY A 359 33.81 -13.92 17.97
CA GLY A 359 34.27 -13.32 19.22
C GLY A 359 35.15 -12.08 19.05
N SER A 360 35.39 -11.60 17.82
CA SER A 360 36.19 -10.39 17.58
C SER A 360 35.36 -9.12 17.81
N HIS A 361 36.04 -8.05 18.26
CA HIS A 361 35.49 -6.70 18.35
C HIS A 361 36.09 -5.86 17.21
N THR A 362 35.28 -5.55 16.22
CA THR A 362 35.72 -4.81 15.03
C THR A 362 34.95 -3.50 14.89
N ALA A 363 35.68 -2.39 14.81
CA ALA A 363 35.11 -1.08 14.46
C ALA A 363 35.16 -0.83 12.95
N ILE A 364 34.12 -0.23 12.39
CA ILE A 364 34.05 0.24 11.01
C ILE A 364 33.99 1.77 11.04
N VAL A 365 34.96 2.42 10.44
CA VAL A 365 35.09 3.88 10.40
C VAL A 365 35.20 4.40 8.97
N GLY A 366 34.90 5.66 8.76
CA GLY A 366 34.97 6.32 7.46
C GLY A 366 34.06 7.54 7.41
N GLU A 367 34.18 8.36 6.41
CA GLU A 367 33.32 9.53 6.22
C GLU A 367 31.84 9.15 6.01
N SER A 368 30.95 10.12 6.14
CA SER A 368 29.54 9.91 5.81
C SER A 368 29.42 9.48 4.33
N GLY A 369 28.61 8.45 4.06
CA GLY A 369 28.49 7.90 2.70
C GLY A 369 29.59 6.92 2.27
N SER A 370 30.55 6.55 3.14
CA SER A 370 31.60 5.57 2.80
C SER A 370 31.13 4.12 2.69
N GLY A 371 29.87 3.79 3.02
CA GLY A 371 29.28 2.46 2.87
C GLY A 371 29.13 1.66 4.17
N LYS A 372 29.41 2.22 5.36
CA LYS A 372 29.35 1.54 6.66
C LYS A 372 27.97 0.95 6.97
N THR A 373 26.93 1.75 6.90
CA THR A 373 25.55 1.31 7.14
C THR A 373 25.05 0.34 6.06
N THR A 374 25.54 0.48 4.82
CA THR A 374 25.27 -0.46 3.74
C THR A 374 25.86 -1.85 4.04
N LEU A 375 27.08 -1.88 4.57
CA LEU A 375 27.73 -3.13 4.96
C LEU A 375 26.97 -3.85 6.07
N ALA A 376 26.50 -3.13 7.10
CA ALA A 376 25.63 -3.68 8.16
C ALA A 376 24.29 -4.18 7.60
N SER A 377 23.67 -3.43 6.70
CA SER A 377 22.39 -3.81 6.07
C SER A 377 22.51 -5.08 5.24
N LEU A 378 23.62 -5.28 4.56
CA LEU A 378 23.90 -6.51 3.81
C LEU A 378 24.18 -7.69 4.73
N MET A 379 24.91 -7.50 5.85
CA MET A 379 25.11 -8.53 6.87
C MET A 379 23.81 -9.04 7.46
N MET A 380 22.86 -8.14 7.68
CA MET A 380 21.55 -8.47 8.23
C MET A 380 20.56 -9.00 7.16
N GLY A 381 21.00 -9.18 5.91
CA GLY A 381 20.17 -9.68 4.83
C GLY A 381 19.06 -8.73 4.37
N PHE A 382 19.10 -7.44 4.74
CA PHE A 382 18.12 -6.45 4.31
C PHE A 382 18.20 -6.20 2.80
N TRP A 383 19.40 -6.38 2.24
CA TRP A 383 19.69 -6.30 0.81
C TRP A 383 20.50 -7.51 0.37
N GLN A 384 20.51 -7.77 -0.92
CA GLN A 384 21.36 -8.80 -1.54
C GLN A 384 22.46 -8.14 -2.35
N PRO A 385 23.71 -8.66 -2.33
CA PRO A 385 24.77 -8.18 -3.16
C PRO A 385 24.44 -8.43 -4.64
N GLN A 386 24.90 -7.55 -5.52
CA GLN A 386 24.78 -7.72 -6.98
C GLN A 386 25.84 -8.69 -7.49
N THR A 387 27.06 -8.61 -6.94
CA THR A 387 28.15 -9.55 -7.21
C THR A 387 28.87 -9.91 -5.91
N GLY A 388 29.56 -11.02 -5.91
CA GLY A 388 30.23 -11.56 -4.72
C GLY A 388 29.32 -12.38 -3.82
N THR A 389 29.85 -12.80 -2.68
CA THR A 389 29.17 -13.67 -1.72
C THR A 389 29.36 -13.17 -0.30
N ILE A 390 28.30 -13.21 0.50
CA ILE A 390 28.38 -12.98 1.94
C ILE A 390 28.10 -14.32 2.63
N ARG A 391 29.02 -14.77 3.49
CA ARG A 391 28.86 -16.00 4.27
C ARG A 391 28.65 -15.68 5.74
N LEU A 392 27.74 -16.41 6.35
CA LEU A 392 27.43 -16.36 7.77
C LEU A 392 27.56 -17.78 8.35
N GLY A 393 28.55 -17.99 9.23
CA GLY A 393 28.85 -19.34 9.74
C GLY A 393 29.19 -20.34 8.63
N GLY A 394 29.86 -19.89 7.55
CA GLY A 394 30.21 -20.69 6.37
C GLY A 394 29.10 -20.85 5.32
N GLU A 395 27.85 -20.55 5.64
CA GLU A 395 26.72 -20.61 4.68
C GLU A 395 26.50 -19.30 3.95
N ASN A 396 26.07 -19.37 2.69
CA ASN A 396 25.74 -18.16 1.93
C ASN A 396 24.46 -17.51 2.47
N ILE A 397 24.54 -16.24 2.87
CA ILE A 397 23.40 -15.49 3.43
C ILE A 397 22.20 -15.43 2.48
N THR A 398 22.44 -15.55 1.17
CA THR A 398 21.37 -15.58 0.18
C THR A 398 20.54 -16.86 0.21
N GLU A 399 21.01 -17.93 0.84
CA GLU A 399 20.34 -19.22 1.00
C GLU A 399 19.62 -19.37 2.35
N LEU A 400 19.90 -18.47 3.30
CA LEU A 400 19.30 -18.45 4.62
C LEU A 400 17.95 -17.74 4.61
N SER A 401 17.00 -18.22 5.43
CA SER A 401 15.75 -17.50 5.66
C SER A 401 16.00 -16.23 6.50
N GLU A 402 15.12 -15.23 6.39
CA GLU A 402 15.23 -14.02 7.23
C GLU A 402 15.25 -14.36 8.72
N ARG A 403 14.46 -15.35 9.14
CA ARG A 403 14.44 -15.81 10.52
C ARG A 403 15.80 -16.35 10.95
N ASN A 404 16.42 -17.19 10.12
CA ASN A 404 17.75 -17.72 10.38
C ASN A 404 18.78 -16.60 10.52
N ILE A 405 18.78 -15.62 9.60
CA ILE A 405 19.68 -14.46 9.66
C ILE A 405 19.42 -13.64 10.93
N THR A 406 18.14 -13.36 11.22
CA THR A 406 17.74 -12.58 12.39
C THR A 406 18.19 -13.23 13.70
N ASP A 407 18.19 -14.56 13.81
CA ASP A 407 18.64 -15.26 15.01
C ASP A 407 20.13 -15.02 15.32
N TYR A 408 20.96 -14.74 14.31
CA TYR A 408 22.39 -14.43 14.50
C TYR A 408 22.66 -13.01 14.97
N PHE A 409 21.82 -12.03 14.61
CA PHE A 409 22.13 -10.61 14.79
C PHE A 409 21.22 -9.92 15.81
N SER A 410 21.80 -9.07 16.64
CA SER A 410 21.11 -7.95 17.31
C SER A 410 21.74 -6.64 16.87
N MET A 411 20.92 -5.61 16.61
CA MET A 411 21.40 -4.31 16.17
C MET A 411 20.85 -3.20 17.08
N VAL A 412 21.73 -2.40 17.65
CA VAL A 412 21.38 -1.13 18.29
C VAL A 412 21.33 -0.07 17.20
N GLN A 413 20.14 0.47 16.93
CA GLN A 413 19.95 1.54 15.95
C GLN A 413 20.09 2.91 16.62
N GLN A 414 20.47 3.90 15.83
CA GLN A 414 20.59 5.30 16.27
C GLN A 414 19.24 5.84 16.76
N GLU A 415 18.14 5.57 16.03
CA GLU A 415 16.79 5.92 16.43
C GLU A 415 16.05 4.69 16.94
N VAL A 416 15.66 4.73 18.21
CA VAL A 416 14.95 3.62 18.86
C VAL A 416 13.45 3.80 18.72
N PHE A 417 12.79 2.82 18.11
CA PHE A 417 11.34 2.75 18.04
C PHE A 417 10.75 1.87 19.16
N LEU A 418 9.78 2.42 19.90
CA LEU A 418 8.95 1.67 20.85
C LEU A 418 7.52 1.55 20.32
N PHE A 419 6.97 0.35 20.36
CA PHE A 419 5.57 0.11 20.01
C PHE A 419 4.65 0.67 21.08
N ASN A 420 3.46 1.10 20.69
CA ASN A 420 2.44 1.59 21.63
C ASN A 420 1.79 0.43 22.43
N THR A 421 2.62 -0.27 23.17
CA THR A 421 2.28 -1.37 24.08
C THR A 421 2.94 -1.13 25.44
N THR A 422 2.82 -2.08 26.36
CA THR A 422 3.51 -2.00 27.66
C THR A 422 5.02 -2.05 27.50
N ILE A 423 5.79 -1.53 28.47
CA ILE A 423 7.25 -1.67 28.51
C ILE A 423 7.64 -3.18 28.52
N ARG A 424 6.93 -3.98 29.29
CA ARG A 424 7.08 -5.43 29.33
C ARG A 424 7.03 -6.04 27.92
N ASP A 425 5.97 -5.73 27.15
CA ASP A 425 5.79 -6.29 25.82
C ASP A 425 6.82 -5.74 24.84
N ASN A 426 7.21 -4.49 24.99
CA ASN A 426 8.31 -3.91 24.23
C ASN A 426 9.64 -4.65 24.44
N ILE A 427 9.98 -5.03 25.66
CA ILE A 427 11.19 -5.83 25.94
C ILE A 427 11.01 -7.27 25.43
N ARG A 428 9.82 -7.86 25.63
CA ARG A 428 9.49 -9.24 25.21
C ARG A 428 9.55 -9.46 23.69
N ILE A 429 9.56 -8.40 22.88
CA ILE A 429 9.81 -8.50 21.42
C ILE A 429 11.11 -9.25 21.14
N GLY A 430 12.14 -9.09 21.98
CA GLY A 430 13.40 -9.83 21.85
C GLY A 430 13.23 -11.36 21.89
N ARG A 431 12.33 -11.86 22.75
CA ARG A 431 11.96 -13.27 22.85
C ARG A 431 10.52 -13.39 23.35
N PRO A 432 9.52 -13.60 22.43
CA PRO A 432 8.09 -13.61 22.77
C PRO A 432 7.69 -14.63 23.84
N THR A 433 8.43 -15.73 23.97
CA THR A 433 8.18 -16.80 24.95
C THR A 433 8.81 -16.55 26.33
N ALA A 434 9.49 -15.41 26.52
CA ALA A 434 10.17 -15.07 27.75
C ALA A 434 9.20 -14.88 28.93
N THR A 435 9.58 -15.42 30.07
CA THR A 435 8.88 -15.23 31.35
C THR A 435 9.06 -13.81 31.87
N GLN A 436 8.21 -13.39 32.82
CA GLN A 436 8.33 -12.10 33.48
C GLN A 436 9.71 -11.91 34.12
N LYS A 437 10.20 -12.93 34.79
CA LYS A 437 11.49 -12.90 35.46
C LYS A 437 12.67 -12.68 34.47
N GLU A 438 12.60 -13.28 33.30
CA GLU A 438 13.64 -13.09 32.26
C GLU A 438 13.60 -11.66 31.70
N VAL A 439 12.39 -11.09 31.53
CA VAL A 439 12.22 -9.68 31.13
C VAL A 439 12.80 -8.74 32.18
N GLU A 440 12.53 -8.97 33.46
CA GLU A 440 13.08 -8.18 34.56
C GLU A 440 14.61 -8.30 34.66
N THR A 441 15.15 -9.50 34.49
CA THR A 441 16.60 -9.74 34.45
C THR A 441 17.26 -8.99 33.30
N ALA A 442 16.66 -9.01 32.10
CA ALA A 442 17.15 -8.28 30.93
C ALA A 442 17.12 -6.76 31.18
N ALA A 443 16.06 -6.25 31.82
CA ALA A 443 15.95 -4.84 32.19
C ALA A 443 16.97 -4.40 33.26
N GLN A 444 17.28 -5.28 34.23
CA GLN A 444 18.33 -5.04 35.23
C GLN A 444 19.72 -4.93 34.58
N ARG A 445 20.05 -5.87 33.68
CA ARG A 445 21.30 -5.87 32.91
C ARG A 445 21.41 -4.63 32.00
N ALA A 446 20.27 -4.15 31.45
CA ALA A 446 20.18 -2.93 30.64
C ALA A 446 20.11 -1.63 31.48
N ARG A 447 20.26 -1.69 32.82
CA ARG A 447 20.22 -0.52 33.71
C ARG A 447 18.94 0.32 33.59
N ILE A 448 17.78 -0.31 33.29
CA ILE A 448 16.49 0.36 33.13
C ILE A 448 15.43 -0.09 34.14
N HIS A 449 15.69 -1.16 34.91
CA HIS A 449 14.76 -1.77 35.86
C HIS A 449 14.27 -0.78 36.91
N ASP A 450 15.16 -0.06 37.58
CA ASP A 450 14.85 0.85 38.68
C ASP A 450 13.99 2.03 38.19
N PHE A 451 14.30 2.54 36.99
CA PHE A 451 13.46 3.55 36.32
C PHE A 451 12.04 2.99 36.08
N ILE A 452 11.91 1.78 35.52
CA ILE A 452 10.62 1.16 35.24
C ILE A 452 9.82 0.98 36.55
N MET A 453 10.45 0.54 37.61
CA MET A 453 9.81 0.35 38.93
C MET A 453 9.39 1.67 39.59
N GLY A 454 10.01 2.79 39.24
CA GLY A 454 9.61 4.14 39.66
C GLY A 454 8.37 4.67 38.93
N LEU A 455 7.93 4.04 37.82
CA LEU A 455 6.73 4.44 37.09
C LEU A 455 5.45 3.97 37.80
N PRO A 456 4.33 4.73 37.71
CA PRO A 456 3.08 4.39 38.42
C PRO A 456 2.54 2.98 38.14
N ASN A 457 2.75 2.46 36.93
CA ASN A 457 2.30 1.12 36.51
C ASN A 457 3.49 0.15 36.28
N GLY A 458 4.72 0.51 36.66
CA GLY A 458 5.89 -0.31 36.47
C GLY A 458 6.01 -0.82 35.02
N TYR A 459 6.23 -2.12 34.86
CA TYR A 459 6.33 -2.78 33.55
C TYR A 459 5.06 -2.73 32.69
N ASP A 460 3.89 -2.45 33.28
CA ASP A 460 2.62 -2.33 32.56
C ASP A 460 2.35 -0.91 32.06
N THR A 461 3.30 0.01 32.23
CA THR A 461 3.25 1.36 31.68
C THR A 461 3.24 1.31 30.15
N LEU A 462 2.28 2.01 29.49
CA LEU A 462 2.20 2.13 28.05
C LEU A 462 3.24 3.13 27.52
N ALA A 463 4.00 2.72 26.52
CA ALA A 463 5.05 3.53 25.91
C ALA A 463 4.53 4.77 25.15
N GLY A 464 3.30 4.73 24.65
CA GLY A 464 2.74 5.73 23.73
C GLY A 464 3.26 5.54 22.29
N GLU A 465 2.77 6.37 21.37
CA GLU A 465 3.21 6.32 19.98
C GLU A 465 4.72 6.62 19.87
N ALA A 466 5.46 5.72 19.22
CA ALA A 466 6.92 5.79 19.08
C ALA A 466 7.68 6.06 20.40
N GLY A 467 7.06 5.74 21.55
CA GLY A 467 7.68 5.96 22.86
C GLY A 467 7.82 7.42 23.26
N VAL A 468 6.89 8.29 22.84
CA VAL A 468 6.94 9.74 23.10
C VAL A 468 7.06 10.10 24.58
N LYS A 469 6.71 9.18 25.48
CA LYS A 469 6.76 9.39 26.94
C LYS A 469 8.15 9.22 27.54
N PHE A 470 9.13 8.74 26.80
CA PHE A 470 10.46 8.41 27.29
C PHE A 470 11.55 9.26 26.63
N SER A 471 12.57 9.58 27.40
CA SER A 471 13.79 10.22 26.90
C SER A 471 14.55 9.31 25.92
N GLY A 472 15.45 9.87 25.13
CA GLY A 472 16.30 9.11 24.21
C GLY A 472 17.09 8.00 24.93
N GLY A 473 17.68 8.29 26.07
CA GLY A 473 18.45 7.32 26.85
C GLY A 473 17.61 6.19 27.45
N GLU A 474 16.40 6.47 27.89
CA GLU A 474 15.45 5.46 28.38
C GLU A 474 15.01 4.53 27.25
N LYS A 475 14.65 5.07 26.07
CA LYS A 475 14.33 4.27 24.88
C LYS A 475 15.48 3.36 24.50
N GLN A 476 16.70 3.88 24.55
CA GLN A 476 17.88 3.12 24.16
C GLN A 476 18.15 1.97 25.13
N ARG A 477 18.05 2.18 26.47
CA ARG A 477 18.16 1.11 27.44
C ARG A 477 17.04 0.06 27.32
N ILE A 478 15.81 0.45 26.99
CA ILE A 478 14.73 -0.50 26.67
C ILE A 478 15.10 -1.33 25.41
N SER A 479 15.68 -0.72 24.40
CA SER A 479 16.16 -1.43 23.22
C SER A 479 17.30 -2.39 23.53
N ILE A 480 18.27 -1.98 24.38
CA ILE A 480 19.33 -2.87 24.84
C ILE A 480 18.74 -4.05 25.64
N ALA A 481 17.72 -3.83 26.49
CA ALA A 481 17.02 -4.91 27.19
C ALA A 481 16.38 -5.93 26.22
N ARG A 482 15.81 -5.48 25.09
CA ARG A 482 15.32 -6.38 24.01
C ARG A 482 16.44 -7.28 23.50
N MET A 483 17.61 -6.73 23.26
CA MET A 483 18.75 -7.46 22.69
C MET A 483 19.38 -8.42 23.68
N LEU A 484 19.49 -8.02 24.95
CA LEU A 484 19.93 -8.90 26.03
C LEU A 484 18.98 -10.09 26.23
N LEU A 485 17.67 -9.85 26.09
CA LEU A 485 16.65 -10.91 26.16
C LEU A 485 16.71 -11.85 24.95
N LYS A 486 17.00 -11.32 23.76
CA LYS A 486 17.15 -12.08 22.51
C LYS A 486 18.40 -12.95 22.54
N ASP A 487 19.49 -12.43 23.06
CA ASP A 487 20.78 -13.10 23.24
C ASP A 487 21.43 -13.63 21.94
N SER A 488 21.42 -12.82 20.88
CA SER A 488 22.07 -13.15 19.60
C SER A 488 23.60 -13.17 19.72
N PRO A 489 24.29 -14.06 18.99
CA PRO A 489 25.74 -14.20 19.07
C PRO A 489 26.55 -13.08 18.40
N ILE A 490 25.93 -12.30 17.49
CA ILE A 490 26.56 -11.16 16.82
C ILE A 490 25.78 -9.88 17.17
N VAL A 491 26.50 -8.85 17.60
CA VAL A 491 25.94 -7.54 17.95
C VAL A 491 26.48 -6.48 16.99
N ILE A 492 25.58 -5.74 16.36
CA ILE A 492 25.91 -4.57 15.53
C ILE A 492 25.51 -3.32 16.32
N LEU A 493 26.47 -2.43 16.56
CA LEU A 493 26.25 -1.14 17.22
C LEU A 493 26.38 -0.02 16.19
N ASP A 494 25.28 0.68 15.90
CA ASP A 494 25.25 1.82 15.00
C ASP A 494 25.05 3.09 15.82
N GLU A 495 26.13 3.85 16.08
CA GLU A 495 26.15 5.14 16.77
C GLU A 495 25.37 5.15 18.11
N ALA A 496 25.56 4.11 18.92
CA ALA A 496 24.73 3.84 20.11
C ALA A 496 24.84 4.91 21.25
N THR A 497 25.73 5.90 21.17
CA THR A 497 26.00 6.87 22.25
C THR A 497 25.90 8.34 21.82
N ALA A 498 25.28 8.67 20.69
CA ALA A 498 25.17 10.05 20.21
C ALA A 498 24.14 10.87 21.02
N ALA A 499 24.53 12.07 21.47
CA ALA A 499 23.67 13.13 22.03
C ALA A 499 22.90 12.80 23.35
N LEU A 500 23.58 12.32 24.38
CA LEU A 500 22.99 11.99 25.69
C LEU A 500 23.64 12.79 26.82
N ASP A 501 22.86 13.00 27.91
CA ASP A 501 23.35 13.58 29.15
C ASP A 501 24.37 12.68 29.81
N GLY A 502 25.39 13.22 30.47
CA GLY A 502 26.54 12.47 31.02
C GLY A 502 26.16 11.31 31.97
N GLU A 503 25.09 11.40 32.75
CA GLU A 503 24.61 10.32 33.61
C GLU A 503 23.97 9.17 32.83
N ASN A 504 23.15 9.52 31.82
CA ASN A 504 22.54 8.52 30.94
C ASN A 504 23.58 7.84 30.02
N GLU A 505 24.63 8.55 29.60
CA GLU A 505 25.71 8.00 28.79
C GLU A 505 26.44 6.87 29.55
N LYS A 506 26.74 7.05 30.83
CA LYS A 506 27.37 6.03 31.67
C LYS A 506 26.51 4.77 31.81
N LEU A 507 25.21 4.91 32.09
CA LEU A 507 24.29 3.78 32.24
C LEU A 507 24.12 3.00 30.92
N ILE A 508 24.10 3.71 29.78
CA ILE A 508 24.05 3.08 28.47
C ILE A 508 25.35 2.34 28.17
N GLN A 509 26.51 2.93 28.49
CA GLN A 509 27.79 2.26 28.28
C GLN A 509 27.89 0.97 29.11
N GLU A 510 27.49 0.99 30.37
CA GLU A 510 27.43 -0.20 31.21
C GLU A 510 26.49 -1.29 30.62
N ALA A 511 25.35 -0.88 30.06
CA ALA A 511 24.42 -1.79 29.40
C ALA A 511 24.97 -2.37 28.07
N LEU A 512 25.73 -1.55 27.32
CA LEU A 512 26.40 -1.98 26.09
C LEU A 512 27.55 -2.96 26.39
N ASP A 513 28.34 -2.69 27.43
CA ASP A 513 29.43 -3.59 27.87
C ASP A 513 28.86 -4.96 28.23
N GLU A 514 27.73 -4.98 28.95
CA GLU A 514 27.02 -6.22 29.28
C GLU A 514 26.49 -6.94 28.03
N LEU A 515 25.99 -6.21 27.03
CA LEU A 515 25.49 -6.76 25.77
C LEU A 515 26.59 -7.37 24.92
N GLN A 516 27.81 -6.81 24.95
CA GLN A 516 28.97 -7.23 24.15
C GLN A 516 29.69 -8.46 24.71
N HIS A 517 29.44 -8.79 25.97
CA HIS A 517 30.20 -9.87 26.66
C HIS A 517 30.05 -11.21 25.94
N ASN A 518 31.21 -11.83 25.59
CA ASN A 518 31.30 -13.13 24.88
C ASN A 518 30.63 -13.18 23.50
N LYS A 519 30.54 -12.05 22.79
CA LYS A 519 29.90 -11.97 21.47
C LYS A 519 30.85 -11.44 20.38
N THR A 520 30.50 -11.66 19.14
CA THR A 520 31.12 -10.95 18.01
C THR A 520 30.49 -9.56 17.93
N VAL A 521 31.30 -8.50 18.01
CA VAL A 521 30.84 -7.12 18.04
C VAL A 521 31.32 -6.38 16.81
N ILE A 522 30.40 -5.72 16.12
CA ILE A 522 30.69 -4.89 14.97
C ILE A 522 30.15 -3.48 15.28
N THR A 523 31.06 -2.52 15.47
CA THR A 523 30.71 -1.15 15.82
C THR A 523 30.86 -0.24 14.61
N ILE A 524 29.79 0.39 14.17
CA ILE A 524 29.84 1.50 13.22
C ILE A 524 30.06 2.78 14.02
N ALA A 525 31.30 3.29 13.97
CA ALA A 525 31.69 4.40 14.81
C ALA A 525 31.74 5.72 14.03
N HIS A 526 31.14 6.74 14.62
CA HIS A 526 31.30 8.14 14.25
C HIS A 526 32.23 8.89 15.21
N ARG A 527 32.42 8.37 16.43
CA ARG A 527 33.37 8.90 17.42
C ARG A 527 34.58 7.99 17.55
N LEU A 528 35.73 8.45 17.07
CA LEU A 528 36.97 7.64 17.05
C LEU A 528 37.55 7.43 18.46
N ASN A 529 37.22 8.28 19.44
CA ASN A 529 37.68 8.14 20.81
C ASN A 529 37.16 6.84 21.49
N THR A 530 35.99 6.35 21.09
CA THR A 530 35.37 5.15 21.68
C THR A 530 35.91 3.85 21.14
N ILE A 531 36.74 3.88 20.09
CA ILE A 531 37.21 2.67 19.39
C ILE A 531 38.71 2.49 19.41
N GLN A 532 39.47 3.36 20.11
CA GLN A 532 40.96 3.29 20.15
C GLN A 532 41.48 1.97 20.73
N ASP A 533 40.73 1.40 21.68
CA ASP A 533 41.06 0.13 22.35
C ASP A 533 40.51 -1.11 21.66
N MET A 534 39.85 -0.94 20.46
CA MET A 534 39.31 -2.08 19.72
C MET A 534 40.42 -2.92 19.06
N GLU A 535 40.25 -4.25 19.10
CA GLU A 535 41.19 -5.20 18.53
C GLU A 535 41.43 -4.97 17.04
N ARG A 536 40.40 -4.50 16.32
CA ARG A 536 40.46 -4.31 14.88
C ARG A 536 39.61 -3.12 14.43
N ILE A 537 40.18 -2.28 13.61
CA ILE A 537 39.52 -1.15 12.98
C ILE A 537 39.59 -1.32 11.45
N VAL A 538 38.47 -1.15 10.77
CA VAL A 538 38.32 -1.20 9.32
C VAL A 538 38.01 0.21 8.82
N VAL A 539 38.85 0.75 7.96
CA VAL A 539 38.70 2.08 7.39
C VAL A 539 38.06 1.97 6.01
N MET A 540 36.91 2.60 5.83
CA MET A 540 36.15 2.63 4.57
C MET A 540 36.17 4.01 3.93
N ASP A 541 36.37 4.05 2.61
CA ASP A 541 36.20 5.25 1.79
C ASP A 541 35.51 4.90 0.46
N LYS A 542 34.49 5.67 0.08
CA LYS A 542 33.79 5.59 -1.21
C LYS A 542 33.37 4.15 -1.60
N GLY A 543 32.91 3.38 -0.62
CA GLY A 543 32.45 2.01 -0.81
C GLY A 543 33.55 0.94 -0.84
N GLN A 544 34.78 1.27 -0.50
CA GLN A 544 35.92 0.34 -0.47
C GLN A 544 36.55 0.27 0.92
N VAL A 545 37.17 -0.87 1.22
CA VAL A 545 38.03 -1.03 2.40
C VAL A 545 39.42 -0.53 2.05
N VAL A 546 39.82 0.60 2.65
CA VAL A 546 41.11 1.25 2.38
C VAL A 546 42.21 0.63 3.23
N SER A 547 41.96 0.39 4.50
CA SER A 547 42.93 -0.18 5.43
C SER A 547 42.25 -0.93 6.57
N LYS A 548 42.97 -1.83 7.23
CA LYS A 548 42.54 -2.56 8.42
C LYS A 548 43.72 -2.80 9.36
N GLY A 549 43.52 -2.63 10.66
CA GLY A 549 44.55 -2.82 11.66
C GLY A 549 44.13 -2.32 13.03
N THR A 550 45.07 -2.26 13.96
CA THR A 550 44.89 -1.60 15.26
C THR A 550 44.99 -0.08 15.13
N HIS A 551 44.55 0.65 16.15
CA HIS A 551 44.69 2.10 16.19
C HIS A 551 46.12 2.59 15.90
N GLN A 552 47.13 1.93 16.55
CA GLN A 552 48.51 2.31 16.39
C GLN A 552 49.07 2.06 14.98
N GLU A 553 48.69 0.95 14.33
CA GLU A 553 49.05 0.63 12.96
C GLU A 553 48.44 1.64 11.99
N LEU A 554 47.13 1.91 12.13
CA LEU A 554 46.41 2.82 11.24
C LEU A 554 46.87 4.28 11.40
N MET A 555 47.27 4.70 12.58
CA MET A 555 47.87 6.05 12.76
C MET A 555 49.21 6.17 12.05
N LYS A 556 49.95 5.08 11.84
CA LYS A 556 51.23 5.11 11.08
C LYS A 556 50.98 4.99 9.55
N ASP A 557 50.13 4.01 9.18
CA ASP A 557 50.08 3.53 7.79
C ASP A 557 48.91 4.08 6.98
N CYS A 558 47.89 4.68 7.60
CA CYS A 558 46.68 5.16 6.95
C CYS A 558 46.52 6.68 7.15
N SER A 559 46.84 7.47 6.12
CA SER A 559 46.68 8.94 6.17
C SER A 559 45.23 9.37 6.39
N LEU A 560 44.24 8.66 5.81
CA LEU A 560 42.83 8.96 5.98
C LEU A 560 42.40 8.80 7.45
N TYR A 561 42.78 7.70 8.10
CA TYR A 561 42.47 7.46 9.52
C TYR A 561 43.12 8.50 10.43
N ARG A 562 44.37 8.83 10.18
CA ARG A 562 45.10 9.86 10.93
C ARG A 562 44.40 11.21 10.84
N ASN A 563 44.07 11.66 9.62
CA ASN A 563 43.40 12.94 9.40
C ASN A 563 42.02 12.98 10.13
N MET A 564 41.26 11.88 10.08
CA MET A 564 39.98 11.78 10.78
C MET A 564 40.16 11.91 12.31
N THR A 565 41.18 11.25 12.87
CA THR A 565 41.49 11.28 14.32
C THR A 565 41.92 12.66 14.75
N GLU A 566 42.88 13.29 14.04
CA GLU A 566 43.37 14.62 14.32
C GLU A 566 42.25 15.68 14.25
N THR A 567 41.37 15.57 13.25
CA THR A 567 40.23 16.48 13.11
C THR A 567 39.26 16.35 14.29
N GLN A 568 38.95 15.13 14.73
CA GLN A 568 38.07 14.92 15.88
C GLN A 568 38.70 15.40 17.20
N GLU A 569 39.98 15.19 17.41
CA GLU A 569 40.68 15.71 18.59
C GLU A 569 40.67 17.25 18.63
N GLN A 570 40.81 17.92 17.49
CA GLN A 570 40.71 19.37 17.42
C GLN A 570 39.30 19.85 17.79
N VAL A 571 38.25 19.21 17.29
CA VAL A 571 36.86 19.54 17.63
C VAL A 571 36.59 19.32 19.12
N SER A 572 37.05 18.21 19.72
CA SER A 572 36.89 17.92 21.13
C SER A 572 37.58 18.97 22.02
N LYS A 573 38.78 19.42 21.62
CA LYS A 573 39.50 20.50 22.33
C LYS A 573 38.81 21.85 22.23
N TRP A 574 38.09 22.10 21.14
CA TRP A 574 37.29 23.32 20.98
C TRP A 574 36.07 23.33 21.91
N GLN A 575 35.35 22.22 22.00
CA GLN A 575 34.18 22.07 22.87
C GLN A 575 34.53 22.23 24.35
N LEU A 576 35.64 21.68 24.80
CA LEU A 576 36.11 21.83 26.19
C LEU A 576 36.51 23.26 26.54
N LYS A 577 36.90 24.10 25.57
CA LYS A 577 37.19 25.50 25.80
C LYS A 577 35.95 26.40 25.92
N GLU A 578 34.86 26.04 25.23
CA GLU A 578 33.58 26.72 25.33
C GLU A 578 32.83 26.40 26.65
N GLU A 579 33.09 25.23 27.24
CA GLU A 579 32.51 24.87 28.57
C GLU A 579 33.27 25.49 29.76
N GLU A 580 34.52 25.99 29.56
CA GLU A 580 35.33 26.66 30.58
C GLU A 580 35.18 28.20 30.56
N GLU A 581 34.56 28.81 29.54
CA GLU A 581 34.19 30.22 29.46
C GLU A 581 32.71 30.47 29.85
#